data_4d863f005eece60ccebdf9e6be59388c
#
_entry.id   4d863f005eece60ccebdf9e6be59388c
#
_cell.length_a   1.000
_cell.length_b   1.000
_cell.length_c   1.000
_cell.angle_alpha   90.00
_cell.angle_beta   90.00
_cell.angle_gamma   90.00
#
_symmetry.space_group_name_H-M   'P 1'
#
loop_
_entity.id
_entity.type
_entity.pdbx_description
1 polymer ?
#
loop_
_entity_poly.entity_id
_entity_poly.type
_entity_poly.pdbx_seq_one_letter_code
_entity_poly.pdbx_strand_id
1 'polypeptide(L)'
;MLNRAMTTALIGIGAAQFLKVPLHYKETGVWDWKKMFGSGDMPSSHSAAVTSLTSYVGFKRGISSMDFGISSIFSLIVMYDAMGIRWQAGQTAIAVNDMYEELEKLAEHHPGYKYRKREKELKEMLGHMPVEVLGGAALGVLIGAVSNLLEKEA
;
A
#
# COMPACT_ATOMS: atom_id res chain seq x y z
N MET A 1 -16.63 9.59 -20.93
CA MET A 1 -15.67 8.47 -20.97
C MET A 1 -14.64 8.66 -19.86
N LEU A 2 -14.29 7.61 -19.13
CA LEU A 2 -13.20 7.65 -18.14
C LEU A 2 -11.86 7.94 -18.87
N ASN A 3 -11.05 8.82 -18.29
CA ASN A 3 -9.70 9.09 -18.79
C ASN A 3 -8.86 7.80 -18.72
N ARG A 4 -8.23 7.41 -19.82
CA ARG A 4 -7.45 6.17 -19.93
C ARG A 4 -6.34 6.10 -18.89
N ALA A 5 -5.66 7.20 -18.61
CA ALA A 5 -4.63 7.27 -17.55
C ALA A 5 -5.20 6.93 -16.16
N MET A 6 -6.39 7.48 -15.84
CA MET A 6 -7.09 7.17 -14.60
C MET A 6 -7.53 5.70 -14.54
N THR A 7 -8.06 5.17 -15.65
CA THR A 7 -8.43 3.74 -15.74
C THR A 7 -7.21 2.85 -15.53
N THR A 8 -6.05 3.19 -16.10
CA THR A 8 -4.79 2.45 -15.93
C THR A 8 -4.36 2.42 -14.47
N ALA A 9 -4.46 3.56 -13.75
CA ALA A 9 -4.16 3.61 -12.32
C ALA A 9 -5.12 2.74 -11.49
N LEU A 10 -6.42 2.76 -11.78
CA LEU A 10 -7.42 1.92 -11.11
C LEU A 10 -7.19 0.42 -11.36
N ILE A 11 -6.78 0.05 -12.57
CA ILE A 11 -6.37 -1.33 -12.88
C ILE A 11 -5.13 -1.71 -12.05
N GLY A 12 -4.18 -0.79 -11.89
CA GLY A 12 -3.00 -0.98 -11.03
C GLY A 12 -3.37 -1.30 -9.59
N ILE A 13 -4.32 -0.54 -9.01
CA ILE A 13 -4.86 -0.82 -7.67
C ILE A 13 -5.48 -2.21 -7.62
N GLY A 14 -6.40 -2.50 -8.53
CA GLY A 14 -7.14 -3.76 -8.54
C GLY A 14 -6.22 -4.98 -8.70
N ALA A 15 -5.25 -4.90 -9.61
CA ALA A 15 -4.27 -5.97 -9.83
C ALA A 15 -3.40 -6.20 -8.60
N ALA A 16 -2.89 -5.14 -7.97
CA ALA A 16 -2.11 -5.26 -6.74
C ALA A 16 -2.91 -5.88 -5.60
N GLN A 17 -4.14 -5.44 -5.39
CA GLN A 17 -5.02 -6.00 -4.36
C GLN A 17 -5.37 -7.46 -4.62
N PHE A 18 -5.65 -7.82 -5.87
CA PHE A 18 -5.93 -9.20 -6.25
C PHE A 18 -4.71 -10.11 -6.02
N LEU A 19 -3.50 -9.66 -6.37
CA LEU A 19 -2.26 -10.44 -6.21
C LEU A 19 -1.91 -10.73 -4.74
N LYS A 20 -2.39 -9.95 -3.79
CA LYS A 20 -2.19 -10.24 -2.35
C LYS A 20 -2.75 -11.60 -1.94
N VAL A 21 -3.87 -12.02 -2.52
CA VAL A 21 -4.52 -13.29 -2.16
C VAL A 21 -3.65 -14.51 -2.52
N PRO A 22 -3.20 -14.69 -3.78
CA PRO A 22 -2.33 -15.82 -4.12
C PRO A 22 -0.93 -15.73 -3.49
N LEU A 23 -0.40 -14.54 -3.24
CA LEU A 23 0.87 -14.39 -2.54
C LEU A 23 0.74 -14.80 -1.07
N HIS A 24 -0.32 -14.39 -0.40
CA HIS A 24 -0.63 -14.84 0.95
C HIS A 24 -0.81 -16.36 1.05
N TYR A 25 -1.51 -16.94 0.07
CA TYR A 25 -1.63 -18.40 -0.02
C TYR A 25 -0.27 -19.10 -0.16
N LYS A 26 0.63 -18.55 -0.97
CA LYS A 26 1.97 -19.10 -1.15
C LYS A 26 2.80 -19.08 0.15
N GLU A 27 2.60 -18.08 1.00
CA GLU A 27 3.33 -17.92 2.26
C GLU A 27 2.73 -18.75 3.40
N THR A 28 1.39 -18.82 3.48
CA THR A 28 0.69 -19.38 4.64
C THR A 28 -0.07 -20.68 4.34
N GLY A 29 -0.29 -21.02 3.07
CA GLY A 29 -1.13 -22.14 2.66
C GLY A 29 -2.64 -21.90 2.81
N VAL A 30 -3.05 -20.68 3.22
CA VAL A 30 -4.47 -20.36 3.48
C VAL A 30 -4.98 -19.34 2.47
N TRP A 31 -6.13 -19.64 1.82
CA TRP A 31 -6.82 -18.67 0.98
C TRP A 31 -7.63 -17.69 1.83
N ASP A 32 -7.20 -16.43 1.89
CA ASP A 32 -7.91 -15.36 2.60
C ASP A 32 -8.26 -14.20 1.66
N TRP A 33 -9.51 -14.17 1.22
CA TRP A 33 -10.04 -13.11 0.35
C TRP A 33 -10.12 -11.74 1.03
N LYS A 34 -10.08 -11.68 2.38
CA LYS A 34 -10.07 -10.41 3.12
C LYS A 34 -8.79 -9.60 2.86
N LYS A 35 -7.72 -10.27 2.45
CA LYS A 35 -6.44 -9.63 2.06
C LYS A 35 -6.60 -8.68 0.87
N MET A 36 -7.59 -8.88 -0.02
CA MET A 36 -7.91 -7.93 -1.09
C MET A 36 -8.29 -6.54 -0.58
N PHE A 37 -8.80 -6.42 0.63
CA PHE A 37 -9.27 -5.16 1.21
C PHE A 37 -8.36 -4.66 2.32
N GLY A 38 -7.28 -5.38 2.60
CA GLY A 38 -6.29 -5.04 3.63
C GLY A 38 -5.37 -3.90 3.22
N SER A 39 -4.93 -3.12 4.18
CA SER A 39 -3.78 -2.21 4.06
C SER A 39 -2.51 -2.99 4.42
N GLY A 40 -1.38 -2.71 3.78
CA GLY A 40 -0.14 -3.48 3.92
C GLY A 40 -0.08 -4.65 2.94
N ASP A 41 0.83 -5.58 3.17
CA ASP A 41 1.17 -6.72 2.34
C ASP A 41 1.68 -6.38 0.91
N MET A 42 2.42 -7.29 0.32
CA MET A 42 2.96 -7.19 -1.04
C MET A 42 1.92 -7.64 -2.08
N PRO A 43 1.84 -6.96 -3.25
CA PRO A 43 2.49 -5.70 -3.62
C PRO A 43 1.71 -4.47 -3.14
N SER A 44 2.42 -3.32 -2.96
CA SER A 44 1.78 -2.06 -2.59
C SER A 44 0.84 -1.55 -3.67
N SER A 45 -0.44 -1.45 -3.36
CA SER A 45 -1.46 -0.91 -4.27
C SER A 45 -1.29 0.58 -4.53
N HIS A 46 -0.78 1.34 -3.56
CA HIS A 46 -0.45 2.76 -3.74
C HIS A 46 0.64 2.94 -4.80
N SER A 47 1.72 2.17 -4.68
CA SER A 47 2.83 2.20 -5.63
C SER A 47 2.40 1.74 -7.01
N ALA A 48 1.63 0.64 -7.10
CA ALA A 48 1.11 0.15 -8.36
C ALA A 48 0.21 1.17 -9.07
N ALA A 49 -0.65 1.89 -8.32
CA ALA A 49 -1.51 2.92 -8.87
C ALA A 49 -0.71 4.06 -9.51
N VAL A 50 0.18 4.68 -8.71
CA VAL A 50 0.90 5.87 -9.16
C VAL A 50 1.93 5.57 -10.23
N THR A 51 2.58 4.41 -10.17
CA THR A 51 3.54 4.01 -11.22
C THR A 51 2.86 3.53 -12.50
N SER A 52 1.66 2.93 -12.43
CA SER A 52 0.84 2.64 -13.63
C SER A 52 0.47 3.93 -14.35
N LEU A 53 0.02 4.94 -13.59
CA LEU A 53 -0.29 6.26 -14.14
C LEU A 53 0.94 6.87 -14.80
N THR A 54 2.04 6.96 -14.06
CA THR A 54 3.26 7.64 -14.51
C THR A 54 3.88 6.96 -15.72
N SER A 55 3.98 5.63 -15.73
CA SER A 55 4.54 4.90 -16.88
C SER A 55 3.63 5.02 -18.10
N TYR A 56 2.30 4.90 -17.95
CA TYR A 56 1.38 5.15 -19.06
C TYR A 56 1.56 6.56 -19.64
N VAL A 57 1.63 7.60 -18.79
CA VAL A 57 1.85 8.99 -19.22
C VAL A 57 3.20 9.12 -19.92
N GLY A 58 4.25 8.53 -19.39
CA GLY A 58 5.59 8.54 -20.01
C GLY A 58 5.60 7.92 -21.39
N PHE A 59 4.95 6.75 -21.57
CA PHE A 59 4.85 6.08 -22.88
C PHE A 59 3.96 6.84 -23.87
N LYS A 60 2.93 7.52 -23.39
CA LYS A 60 1.97 8.23 -24.25
C LYS A 60 2.42 9.64 -24.64
N ARG A 61 2.96 10.40 -23.69
CA ARG A 61 3.29 11.83 -23.83
C ARG A 61 4.79 12.09 -23.93
N GLY A 62 5.61 11.09 -23.63
CA GLY A 62 7.06 11.20 -23.55
C GLY A 62 7.54 11.66 -22.16
N ILE A 63 8.76 11.22 -21.83
CA ILE A 63 9.40 11.51 -20.53
C ILE A 63 9.76 12.99 -20.34
N SER A 64 9.85 13.77 -21.42
CA SER A 64 10.11 15.21 -21.37
C SER A 64 8.85 16.05 -21.21
N SER A 65 7.67 15.43 -21.14
CA SER A 65 6.40 16.16 -20.96
C SER A 65 6.21 16.65 -19.53
N MET A 66 5.52 17.78 -19.37
CA MET A 66 5.15 18.30 -18.06
C MET A 66 4.26 17.29 -17.29
N ASP A 67 3.34 16.63 -17.99
CA ASP A 67 2.46 15.60 -17.42
C ASP A 67 3.25 14.46 -16.78
N PHE A 68 4.32 14.00 -17.44
CA PHE A 68 5.23 12.97 -16.89
C PHE A 68 5.98 13.51 -15.66
N GLY A 69 6.48 14.75 -15.72
CA GLY A 69 7.17 15.37 -14.60
C GLY A 69 6.29 15.45 -13.35
N ILE A 70 5.04 15.94 -13.50
CA ILE A 70 4.07 16.05 -12.41
C ILE A 70 3.71 14.66 -11.85
N SER A 71 3.39 13.70 -12.73
CA SER A 71 3.03 12.34 -12.30
C SER A 71 4.19 11.62 -11.60
N SER A 72 5.43 11.86 -12.04
CA SER A 72 6.63 11.28 -11.42
C SER A 72 6.84 11.81 -10.02
N ILE A 73 6.77 13.12 -9.80
CA ILE A 73 6.92 13.73 -8.47
C ILE A 73 5.79 13.26 -7.55
N PHE A 74 4.57 13.23 -8.05
CA PHE A 74 3.43 12.70 -7.29
C PHE A 74 3.66 11.23 -6.87
N SER A 75 4.16 10.40 -7.79
CA SER A 75 4.49 8.99 -7.49
C SER A 75 5.55 8.86 -6.40
N LEU A 76 6.60 9.66 -6.48
CA LEU A 76 7.66 9.65 -5.47
C LEU A 76 7.14 10.04 -4.09
N ILE A 77 6.30 11.08 -4.00
CA ILE A 77 5.69 11.52 -2.74
C ILE A 77 4.82 10.42 -2.15
N VAL A 78 3.94 9.80 -2.95
CA VAL A 78 3.05 8.72 -2.49
C VAL A 78 3.83 7.49 -2.03
N MET A 79 4.87 7.09 -2.78
CA MET A 79 5.70 5.94 -2.40
C MET A 79 6.52 6.24 -1.14
N TYR A 80 7.05 7.45 -0.99
CA TYR A 80 7.77 7.87 0.21
C TYR A 80 6.86 7.90 1.44
N ASP A 81 5.64 8.44 1.33
CA ASP A 81 4.65 8.42 2.41
C ASP A 81 4.30 6.98 2.82
N ALA A 82 4.08 6.10 1.84
CA ALA A 82 3.76 4.70 2.10
C ALA A 82 4.85 3.95 2.86
N MET A 83 6.13 4.24 2.59
CA MET A 83 7.28 3.63 3.27
C MET A 83 7.64 4.30 4.60
N GLY A 84 7.44 5.62 4.70
CA GLY A 84 7.92 6.43 5.82
C GLY A 84 6.85 6.63 6.89
N ILE A 85 6.00 7.62 6.72
CA ILE A 85 5.07 8.11 7.75
C ILE A 85 4.12 7.00 8.23
N ARG A 86 3.57 6.22 7.31
CA ARG A 86 2.61 5.16 7.66
C ARG A 86 3.28 3.98 8.35
N TRP A 87 4.51 3.64 7.96
CA TRP A 87 5.28 2.61 8.65
C TRP A 87 5.62 3.04 10.07
N GLN A 88 6.05 4.30 10.27
CA GLN A 88 6.31 4.85 11.61
C GLN A 88 5.05 4.88 12.47
N ALA A 89 3.89 5.20 11.88
CA ALA A 89 2.63 5.14 12.61
C ALA A 89 2.30 3.71 13.09
N GLY A 90 2.61 2.69 12.27
CA GLY A 90 2.49 1.28 12.66
C GLY A 90 3.41 0.93 13.83
N GLN A 91 4.69 1.33 13.79
CA GLN A 91 5.65 1.11 14.89
C GLN A 91 5.20 1.81 16.18
N THR A 92 4.65 3.02 16.07
CA THR A 92 4.08 3.73 17.21
C THR A 92 2.85 2.98 17.78
N ALA A 93 2.01 2.40 16.92
CA ALA A 93 0.87 1.62 17.35
C ALA A 93 1.30 0.37 18.14
N ILE A 94 2.33 -0.36 17.68
CA ILE A 94 2.93 -1.51 18.39
C ILE A 94 3.41 -1.06 19.78
N ALA A 95 4.30 -0.05 19.82
CA ALA A 95 4.84 0.42 21.10
C ALA A 95 3.75 0.85 22.10
N VAL A 96 2.68 1.48 21.61
CA VAL A 96 1.55 1.88 22.46
C VAL A 96 0.76 0.65 22.92
N ASN A 97 0.52 -0.34 22.07
CA ASN A 97 -0.17 -1.57 22.46
C ASN A 97 0.62 -2.35 23.52
N ASP A 98 1.94 -2.49 23.34
CA ASP A 98 2.84 -3.13 24.31
C ASP A 98 2.81 -2.41 25.66
N MET A 99 2.87 -1.08 25.66
CA MET A 99 2.74 -0.28 26.91
C MET A 99 1.41 -0.53 27.62
N TYR A 100 0.30 -0.66 26.89
CA TYR A 100 -1.00 -0.97 27.50
C TYR A 100 -1.03 -2.35 28.10
N GLU A 101 -0.41 -3.36 27.46
CA GLU A 101 -0.31 -4.71 28.01
C GLU A 101 0.54 -4.73 29.31
N GLU A 102 1.64 -4.00 29.35
CA GLU A 102 2.46 -3.86 30.56
C GLU A 102 1.69 -3.16 31.69
N LEU A 103 0.97 -2.10 31.38
CA LEU A 103 0.14 -1.39 32.36
C LEU A 103 -1.00 -2.28 32.90
N GLU A 104 -1.60 -3.14 32.09
CA GLU A 104 -2.61 -4.11 32.53
C GLU A 104 -2.01 -5.11 33.51
N LYS A 105 -0.83 -5.68 33.20
CA LYS A 105 -0.09 -6.57 34.10
C LYS A 105 0.27 -5.91 35.45
N LEU A 106 0.71 -4.64 35.41
CA LEU A 106 1.00 -3.88 36.63
C LEU A 106 -0.24 -3.62 37.47
N ALA A 107 -1.38 -3.30 36.82
CA ALA A 107 -2.65 -3.05 37.51
C ALA A 107 -3.18 -4.30 38.21
N GLU A 108 -3.01 -5.49 37.65
CA GLU A 108 -3.36 -6.78 38.27
C GLU A 108 -2.61 -7.02 39.59
N HIS A 109 -1.34 -6.57 39.67
CA HIS A 109 -0.51 -6.72 40.88
C HIS A 109 -0.72 -5.62 41.92
N HIS A 110 -1.48 -4.54 41.58
CA HIS A 110 -1.72 -3.40 42.47
C HIS A 110 -3.22 -3.07 42.57
N PRO A 111 -3.99 -3.72 43.47
CA PRO A 111 -5.44 -3.59 43.55
C PRO A 111 -5.98 -2.17 43.83
N GLY A 112 -5.11 -1.24 44.23
CA GLY A 112 -5.47 0.18 44.43
C GLY A 112 -5.37 1.03 43.15
N TYR A 113 -4.84 0.48 42.06
CA TYR A 113 -4.65 1.20 40.80
C TYR A 113 -5.89 1.02 39.88
N LYS A 114 -6.64 2.10 39.67
CA LYS A 114 -7.78 2.08 38.74
C LYS A 114 -7.28 2.20 37.28
N TYR A 115 -7.08 1.07 36.63
CA TYR A 115 -6.76 1.00 35.20
C TYR A 115 -8.07 0.92 34.39
N ARG A 116 -8.17 1.78 33.35
CA ARG A 116 -9.27 1.68 32.38
C ARG A 116 -8.82 0.85 31.20
N LYS A 117 -9.28 -0.39 31.15
CA LYS A 117 -8.98 -1.29 30.03
C LYS A 117 -9.42 -0.67 28.72
N ARG A 118 -8.56 -0.75 27.71
CA ARG A 118 -8.88 -0.28 26.38
C ARG A 118 -9.72 -1.33 25.65
N GLU A 119 -10.82 -0.89 25.03
CA GLU A 119 -11.74 -1.79 24.31
C GLU A 119 -11.21 -2.28 22.97
N LYS A 120 -10.24 -1.59 22.37
CA LYS A 120 -9.71 -1.91 21.05
C LYS A 120 -8.25 -1.51 20.92
N GLU A 121 -7.43 -2.46 20.46
CA GLU A 121 -6.03 -2.22 20.09
C GLU A 121 -5.88 -1.30 18.88
N LEU A 122 -4.75 -0.60 18.82
CA LEU A 122 -4.38 0.18 17.64
C LEU A 122 -4.02 -0.76 16.48
N LYS A 123 -4.33 -0.36 15.26
CA LYS A 123 -3.88 -1.09 14.08
C LYS A 123 -2.37 -0.96 13.94
N GLU A 124 -1.66 -2.07 14.02
CA GLU A 124 -0.21 -2.15 13.92
C GLU A 124 0.29 -2.19 12.47
N MET A 125 -0.45 -2.87 11.60
CA MET A 125 -0.11 -2.98 10.18
C MET A 125 -0.53 -1.71 9.43
N LEU A 126 0.31 -0.68 9.54
CA LEU A 126 0.18 0.56 8.79
C LEU A 126 1.46 0.79 7.98
N GLY A 127 1.29 1.09 6.69
CA GLY A 127 2.41 1.32 5.78
C GLY A 127 2.91 0.07 5.05
N HIS A 128 3.95 0.27 4.30
CA HIS A 128 4.54 -0.75 3.44
C HIS A 128 6.04 -0.84 3.64
N MET A 129 6.59 -2.06 3.63
CA MET A 129 8.04 -2.24 3.55
C MET A 129 8.57 -1.75 2.19
N PRO A 130 9.84 -1.31 2.10
CA PRO A 130 10.43 -0.89 0.83
C PRO A 130 10.29 -1.93 -0.30
N VAL A 131 10.40 -3.22 0.03
CA VAL A 131 10.24 -4.32 -0.94
C VAL A 131 8.82 -4.39 -1.51
N GLU A 132 7.79 -4.11 -0.71
CA GLU A 132 6.39 -4.10 -1.14
C GLU A 132 6.12 -2.92 -2.07
N VAL A 133 6.73 -1.77 -1.78
CA VAL A 133 6.68 -0.57 -2.62
C VAL A 133 7.35 -0.82 -3.97
N LEU A 134 8.54 -1.43 -3.98
CA LEU A 134 9.24 -1.79 -5.21
C LEU A 134 8.46 -2.82 -6.04
N GLY A 135 7.88 -3.83 -5.39
CA GLY A 135 7.02 -4.81 -6.05
C GLY A 135 5.77 -4.18 -6.68
N GLY A 136 5.13 -3.26 -5.97
CA GLY A 136 4.02 -2.47 -6.49
C GLY A 136 4.44 -1.58 -7.66
N ALA A 137 5.60 -0.93 -7.56
CA ALA A 137 6.13 -0.07 -8.62
C ALA A 137 6.43 -0.87 -9.90
N ALA A 138 7.07 -2.03 -9.79
CA ALA A 138 7.34 -2.90 -10.94
C ALA A 138 6.04 -3.36 -11.62
N LEU A 139 5.04 -3.79 -10.83
CA LEU A 139 3.71 -4.15 -11.34
C LEU A 139 3.07 -2.97 -12.07
N GLY A 140 3.13 -1.77 -11.50
CA GLY A 140 2.56 -0.57 -12.10
C GLY A 140 3.21 -0.20 -13.42
N VAL A 141 4.53 -0.31 -13.55
CA VAL A 141 5.24 -0.08 -14.82
C VAL A 141 4.75 -1.05 -15.91
N LEU A 142 4.60 -2.33 -15.58
CA LEU A 142 4.08 -3.33 -16.52
C LEU A 142 2.65 -3.00 -16.97
N ILE A 143 1.76 -2.65 -16.03
CA ILE A 143 0.37 -2.29 -16.35
C ILE A 143 0.31 -1.04 -17.22
N GLY A 144 1.11 -0.01 -16.93
CA GLY A 144 1.19 1.20 -17.75
C GLY A 144 1.67 0.92 -19.17
N ALA A 145 2.69 0.06 -19.33
CA ALA A 145 3.17 -0.38 -20.65
C ALA A 145 2.09 -1.12 -21.44
N VAL A 146 1.45 -2.12 -20.83
CA VAL A 146 0.36 -2.88 -21.46
C VAL A 146 -0.81 -1.98 -21.84
N SER A 147 -1.22 -1.06 -20.95
CA SER A 147 -2.31 -0.12 -21.24
C SER A 147 -2.02 0.79 -22.45
N ASN A 148 -0.76 1.24 -22.59
CA ASN A 148 -0.34 2.03 -23.74
C ASN A 148 -0.31 1.21 -25.04
N LEU A 149 0.13 -0.06 -24.98
CA LEU A 149 0.12 -0.95 -26.13
C LEU A 149 -1.30 -1.22 -26.64
N LEU A 150 -2.21 -1.58 -25.72
CA LEU A 150 -3.62 -1.85 -26.06
C LEU A 150 -4.36 -0.62 -26.63
N GLU A 151 -3.91 0.59 -26.31
CA GLU A 151 -4.48 1.81 -26.91
C GLU A 151 -4.00 2.07 -28.34
N LYS A 152 -2.77 1.65 -28.66
CA LYS A 152 -2.23 1.81 -30.03
C LYS A 152 -2.88 0.86 -31.03
N GLU A 153 -3.42 -0.25 -30.54
CA GLU A 153 -4.08 -1.27 -31.38
C GLU A 153 -5.58 -1.02 -31.56
N ALA A 154 -6.18 -0.12 -30.75
CA ALA A 154 -7.61 0.22 -30.80
C ALA A 154 -7.86 1.50 -31.62
#